data_127337766fef4dd37b9c24aee222f886
#
_entry.id   127337766fef4dd37b9c24aee222f886
#
_cell.length_a   1.000
_cell.length_b   1.000
_cell.length_c   1.000
_cell.angle_alpha   90.00
_cell.angle_beta   90.00
_cell.angle_gamma   90.00
#
_symmetry.space_group_name_H-M   'P 1'
#
loop_
_entity.id
_entity.type
_entity.pdbx_description
1 polymer ?
#
loop_
_entity_poly.entity_id
_entity_poly.type
_entity_poly.pdbx_seq_one_letter_code
_entity_poly.pdbx_strand_id
1 'polypeptide(L)'
;EQYAKHGELDQARKLAEDALLNITKIVGGFLVVDDLDPVIAAYSKDYGIARKISALEEKRQALQVDVDDAQYAKKTAEEAGKSEKSGQLEKAQEKLKQCDDQIAALRQQLDAGRQEIEALRQPYASDPEFQKYEAYRDDGIDLARLEYNEMRRLRSDMQLIFQDPYSSLNSRMTVGQIIGEGMIAHKYFRKNDDRMKEEIIRVMEECGLAP
;
A
#
# COMPACT_ATOMS: atom_id res chain seq x y z
N GLU A 1 -12.87 20.75 23.90
CA GLU A 1 -13.14 20.71 25.34
C GLU A 1 -11.90 20.97 26.22
N GLN A 2 -10.74 20.40 25.93
CA GLN A 2 -9.52 20.53 26.72
C GLN A 2 -9.05 21.98 26.81
N TYR A 3 -8.99 22.69 25.68
CA TYR A 3 -8.60 24.10 25.64
C TYR A 3 -9.66 25.03 26.21
N ALA A 4 -10.93 24.68 26.04
CA ALA A 4 -12.03 25.45 26.63
C ALA A 4 -11.96 25.50 28.18
N LYS A 5 -11.55 24.40 28.81
CA LYS A 5 -11.35 24.33 30.28
C LYS A 5 -10.23 25.25 30.79
N HIS A 6 -9.26 25.58 29.94
CA HIS A 6 -8.14 26.46 30.26
C HIS A 6 -8.31 27.92 29.76
N GLY A 7 -9.50 28.28 29.28
CA GLY A 7 -9.77 29.63 28.74
C GLY A 7 -9.25 29.88 27.32
N GLU A 8 -8.78 28.83 26.62
CA GLU A 8 -8.23 28.90 25.26
C GLU A 8 -9.33 28.60 24.22
N LEU A 9 -10.44 29.33 24.30
CA LEU A 9 -11.65 29.08 23.50
C LEU A 9 -11.41 29.13 21.98
N ASP A 10 -10.54 30.03 21.51
CA ASP A 10 -10.25 30.17 20.08
C ASP A 10 -9.49 28.94 19.54
N GLN A 11 -8.57 28.40 20.35
CA GLN A 11 -7.84 27.18 19.99
C GLN A 11 -8.77 25.97 20.02
N ALA A 12 -9.64 25.87 21.02
CA ALA A 12 -10.63 24.82 21.11
C ALA A 12 -11.58 24.84 19.92
N ARG A 13 -12.04 26.02 19.51
CA ARG A 13 -12.90 26.21 18.34
C ARG A 13 -12.20 25.79 17.05
N LYS A 14 -10.97 26.24 16.82
CA LYS A 14 -10.19 25.86 15.64
C LYS A 14 -9.99 24.34 15.56
N LEU A 15 -9.65 23.70 16.68
CA LEU A 15 -9.50 22.24 16.75
C LEU A 15 -10.82 21.50 16.40
N ALA A 16 -11.95 22.03 16.88
CA ALA A 16 -13.25 21.45 16.56
C ALA A 16 -13.61 21.62 15.06
N GLU A 17 -13.33 22.78 14.49
CA GLU A 17 -13.51 23.07 13.06
C GLU A 17 -12.62 22.17 12.19
N ASP A 18 -11.34 22.01 12.54
CA ASP A 18 -10.40 21.11 11.87
C ASP A 18 -10.82 19.65 11.98
N ALA A 19 -11.30 19.23 13.14
CA ALA A 19 -11.80 17.86 13.35
C ALA A 19 -13.06 17.59 12.51
N LEU A 20 -13.99 18.54 12.48
CA LEU A 20 -15.21 18.45 11.67
C LEU A 20 -14.86 18.37 10.17
N LEU A 21 -13.96 19.22 9.69
CA LEU A 21 -13.51 19.18 8.30
C LEU A 21 -12.88 17.85 7.94
N ASN A 22 -12.04 17.30 8.81
CA ASN A 22 -11.41 16.00 8.60
C ASN A 22 -12.41 14.84 8.58
N ILE A 23 -13.43 14.88 9.44
CA ILE A 23 -14.50 13.89 9.41
C ILE A 23 -15.31 14.04 8.12
N THR A 24 -15.66 15.26 7.73
CA THR A 24 -16.41 15.54 6.51
C THR A 24 -15.71 15.03 5.26
N LYS A 25 -14.38 15.15 5.19
CA LYS A 25 -13.59 14.60 4.07
C LYS A 25 -13.74 13.08 3.93
N ILE A 26 -13.94 12.36 5.02
CA ILE A 26 -14.09 10.89 5.00
C ILE A 26 -15.53 10.49 4.70
N VAL A 27 -16.49 11.05 5.46
CA VAL A 27 -17.88 10.58 5.42
C VAL A 27 -18.77 11.37 4.45
N GLY A 28 -18.33 12.57 4.04
CA GLY A 28 -19.10 13.44 3.15
C GLY A 28 -20.46 13.79 3.72
N GLY A 29 -21.48 13.69 2.89
CA GLY A 29 -22.87 13.98 3.25
C GLY A 29 -23.46 13.10 4.36
N PHE A 30 -22.89 11.94 4.64
CA PHE A 30 -23.35 11.10 5.76
C PHE A 30 -23.23 11.77 7.13
N LEU A 31 -22.51 12.89 7.22
CA LEU A 31 -22.39 13.68 8.45
C LEU A 31 -23.77 14.16 8.99
N VAL A 32 -24.75 14.36 8.11
CA VAL A 32 -26.08 14.90 8.45
C VAL A 32 -27.19 13.85 8.42
N VAL A 33 -26.83 12.57 8.29
CA VAL A 33 -27.79 11.45 8.30
C VAL A 33 -28.06 10.99 9.73
N ASP A 34 -29.32 10.86 10.10
CA ASP A 34 -29.75 10.50 11.48
C ASP A 34 -29.39 9.05 11.85
N ASP A 35 -29.56 8.10 10.90
CA ASP A 35 -29.25 6.69 11.11
C ASP A 35 -27.95 6.32 10.38
N LEU A 36 -26.87 6.23 11.14
CA LEU A 36 -25.54 5.88 10.66
C LEU A 36 -25.24 4.38 10.77
N ASP A 37 -26.05 3.58 11.41
CA ASP A 37 -25.75 2.16 11.65
C ASP A 37 -25.51 1.38 10.36
N PRO A 38 -26.32 1.53 9.28
CA PRO A 38 -26.07 0.86 8.01
C PRO A 38 -24.75 1.32 7.35
N VAL A 39 -24.44 2.62 7.46
CA VAL A 39 -23.23 3.23 6.90
C VAL A 39 -22.00 2.68 7.62
N ILE A 40 -22.02 2.69 8.96
CA ILE A 40 -20.93 2.17 9.79
C ILE A 40 -20.70 0.69 9.52
N ALA A 41 -21.77 -0.10 9.38
CA ALA A 41 -21.68 -1.52 9.06
C ALA A 41 -21.01 -1.77 7.70
N ALA A 42 -21.39 -1.01 6.66
CA ALA A 42 -20.85 -1.12 5.32
C ALA A 42 -19.34 -0.77 5.30
N TYR A 43 -18.96 0.38 5.86
CA TYR A 43 -17.55 0.78 5.94
C TYR A 43 -16.71 -0.18 6.78
N SER A 44 -17.24 -0.70 7.89
CA SER A 44 -16.53 -1.67 8.74
C SER A 44 -16.27 -2.98 8.01
N LYS A 45 -17.23 -3.44 7.21
CA LYS A 45 -17.09 -4.62 6.35
C LYS A 45 -15.99 -4.41 5.30
N ASP A 46 -16.03 -3.27 4.59
CA ASP A 46 -15.06 -2.94 3.56
C ASP A 46 -13.65 -2.78 4.14
N TYR A 47 -13.51 -2.12 5.28
CA TYR A 47 -12.25 -2.03 6.01
C TYR A 47 -11.69 -3.40 6.38
N GLY A 48 -12.56 -4.31 6.86
CA GLY A 48 -12.16 -5.69 7.15
C GLY A 48 -11.66 -6.46 5.92
N ILE A 49 -12.28 -6.24 4.76
CA ILE A 49 -11.85 -6.83 3.47
C ILE A 49 -10.52 -6.22 3.04
N ALA A 50 -10.40 -4.89 3.08
CA ALA A 50 -9.18 -4.18 2.69
C ALA A 50 -7.96 -4.63 3.53
N ARG A 51 -8.13 -4.83 4.84
CA ARG A 51 -7.07 -5.38 5.70
C ARG A 51 -6.64 -6.80 5.29
N LYS A 52 -7.59 -7.66 4.87
CA LYS A 52 -7.26 -9.01 4.38
C LYS A 52 -6.48 -8.95 3.06
N ILE A 53 -6.90 -8.09 2.14
CA ILE A 53 -6.18 -7.87 0.88
C ILE A 53 -4.75 -7.43 1.19
N SER A 54 -4.59 -6.46 2.07
CA SER A 54 -3.31 -5.93 2.52
C SER A 54 -2.36 -7.02 3.04
N ALA A 55 -2.85 -7.91 3.89
CA ALA A 55 -2.06 -9.02 4.43
C ALA A 55 -1.69 -10.06 3.35
N LEU A 56 -2.60 -10.30 2.40
CA LEU A 56 -2.33 -11.21 1.27
C LEU A 56 -1.33 -10.61 0.28
N GLU A 57 -1.32 -9.31 0.05
CA GLU A 57 -0.34 -8.64 -0.81
C GLU A 57 1.08 -8.72 -0.24
N GLU A 58 1.24 -8.60 1.09
CA GLU A 58 2.53 -8.87 1.73
C GLU A 58 2.98 -10.31 1.54
N LYS A 59 2.05 -11.26 1.70
CA LYS A 59 2.32 -12.68 1.48
C LYS A 59 2.64 -12.96 0.02
N ARG A 60 1.91 -12.35 -0.91
CA ARG A 60 2.14 -12.43 -2.35
C ARG A 60 3.55 -12.03 -2.74
N GLN A 61 4.04 -10.91 -2.18
CA GLN A 61 5.41 -10.45 -2.42
C GLN A 61 6.45 -11.48 -1.98
N ALA A 62 6.26 -12.11 -0.81
CA ALA A 62 7.15 -13.17 -0.35
C ALA A 62 7.09 -14.42 -1.24
N LEU A 63 5.90 -14.81 -1.71
CA LEU A 63 5.71 -15.91 -2.64
C LEU A 63 6.31 -15.63 -4.03
N GLN A 64 6.28 -14.38 -4.48
CA GLN A 64 6.94 -13.98 -5.73
C GLN A 64 8.46 -14.20 -5.63
N VAL A 65 9.08 -13.81 -4.52
CA VAL A 65 10.51 -14.07 -4.27
C VAL A 65 10.80 -15.57 -4.29
N ASP A 66 9.93 -16.41 -3.70
CA ASP A 66 10.09 -17.87 -3.75
C ASP A 66 10.02 -18.44 -5.18
N VAL A 67 9.14 -17.89 -6.03
CA VAL A 67 9.06 -18.25 -7.46
C VAL A 67 10.33 -17.85 -8.19
N ASP A 68 10.80 -16.62 -7.98
CA ASP A 68 11.99 -16.10 -8.63
C ASP A 68 13.24 -16.89 -8.21
N ASP A 69 13.35 -17.26 -6.91
CA ASP A 69 14.40 -18.14 -6.38
C ASP A 69 14.38 -19.51 -7.07
N ALA A 70 13.20 -20.10 -7.23
CA ALA A 70 13.06 -21.40 -7.87
C ALA A 70 13.37 -21.34 -9.38
N GLN A 71 12.98 -20.27 -10.06
CA GLN A 71 13.32 -20.05 -11.48
C GLN A 71 14.84 -19.90 -11.69
N TYR A 72 15.49 -19.11 -10.83
CA TYR A 72 16.93 -18.93 -10.90
C TYR A 72 17.68 -20.24 -10.62
N ALA A 73 17.26 -20.99 -9.60
CA ALA A 73 17.83 -22.29 -9.28
C ALA A 73 17.68 -23.28 -10.45
N LYS A 74 16.55 -23.25 -11.16
CA LYS A 74 16.31 -24.05 -12.35
C LYS A 74 17.28 -23.67 -13.46
N LYS A 75 17.39 -22.38 -13.80
CA LYS A 75 18.28 -21.85 -14.82
C LYS A 75 19.75 -22.25 -14.55
N THR A 76 20.22 -22.04 -13.32
CA THR A 76 21.61 -22.38 -12.94
C THR A 76 21.88 -23.89 -12.93
N ALA A 77 20.88 -24.73 -12.61
CA ALA A 77 21.03 -26.19 -12.69
C ALA A 77 21.10 -26.67 -14.15
N GLU A 78 20.28 -26.10 -15.04
CA GLU A 78 20.30 -26.39 -16.48
C GLU A 78 21.69 -26.01 -17.10
N GLU A 79 22.20 -24.82 -16.78
CA GLU A 79 23.52 -24.36 -17.23
C GLU A 79 24.68 -25.25 -16.70
N ALA A 80 24.52 -25.80 -15.49
CA ALA A 80 25.48 -26.72 -14.89
C ALA A 80 25.33 -28.19 -15.35
N GLY A 81 24.40 -28.48 -16.24
CA GLY A 81 24.10 -29.85 -16.71
C GLY A 81 23.60 -30.80 -15.62
N LYS A 82 23.03 -30.26 -14.54
CA LYS A 82 22.47 -31.01 -13.40
C LYS A 82 20.96 -31.15 -13.56
N SER A 83 20.43 -32.32 -13.23
CA SER A 83 18.98 -32.54 -13.18
C SER A 83 18.39 -31.73 -12.02
N GLU A 84 17.38 -30.91 -12.31
CA GLU A 84 16.63 -30.13 -11.32
C GLU A 84 15.89 -31.06 -10.33
N LYS A 85 15.70 -30.62 -9.09
CA LYS A 85 14.71 -31.17 -8.19
C LYS A 85 13.32 -30.79 -8.72
N SER A 86 12.80 -31.61 -9.65
CA SER A 86 11.50 -31.44 -10.32
C SER A 86 10.41 -31.04 -9.31
N GLY A 87 9.66 -30.00 -9.62
CA GLY A 87 8.43 -29.63 -8.94
C GLY A 87 8.56 -28.53 -7.87
N GLN A 88 9.72 -27.90 -7.64
CA GLN A 88 9.81 -26.77 -6.71
C GLN A 88 9.21 -25.50 -7.32
N LEU A 89 9.51 -25.24 -8.58
CA LEU A 89 8.98 -24.08 -9.31
C LEU A 89 7.46 -24.17 -9.44
N GLU A 90 6.93 -25.31 -9.85
CA GLU A 90 5.49 -25.53 -10.00
C GLU A 90 4.74 -25.35 -8.67
N LYS A 91 5.31 -25.85 -7.57
CA LYS A 91 4.72 -25.65 -6.23
C LYS A 91 4.74 -24.18 -5.79
N ALA A 92 5.80 -23.45 -6.10
CA ALA A 92 5.89 -22.02 -5.79
C ALA A 92 4.88 -21.23 -6.61
N GLN A 93 4.78 -21.50 -7.91
CA GLN A 93 3.82 -20.89 -8.82
C GLN A 93 2.37 -21.17 -8.41
N GLU A 94 2.07 -22.39 -8.02
CA GLU A 94 0.73 -22.77 -7.55
C GLU A 94 0.32 -21.98 -6.28
N LYS A 95 1.24 -21.82 -5.33
CA LYS A 95 0.98 -21.03 -4.12
C LYS A 95 0.76 -19.56 -4.45
N LEU A 96 1.56 -19.00 -5.36
CA LEU A 96 1.41 -17.63 -5.82
C LEU A 96 0.05 -17.43 -6.48
N LYS A 97 -0.32 -18.33 -7.40
CA LYS A 97 -1.62 -18.29 -8.07
C LYS A 97 -2.79 -18.36 -7.10
N GLN A 98 -2.74 -19.28 -6.12
CA GLN A 98 -3.78 -19.35 -5.08
C GLN A 98 -3.90 -18.04 -4.28
N CYS A 99 -2.78 -17.37 -4.01
CA CYS A 99 -2.79 -16.06 -3.35
C CYS A 99 -3.41 -14.99 -4.25
N ASP A 100 -3.07 -14.97 -5.53
CA ASP A 100 -3.64 -14.03 -6.52
C ASP A 100 -5.15 -14.23 -6.67
N ASP A 101 -5.62 -15.47 -6.74
CA ASP A 101 -7.05 -15.81 -6.82
C ASP A 101 -7.81 -15.34 -5.58
N GLN A 102 -7.22 -15.47 -4.38
CA GLN A 102 -7.80 -14.96 -3.14
C GLN A 102 -7.88 -13.44 -3.12
N ILE A 103 -6.84 -12.73 -3.57
CA ILE A 103 -6.83 -11.28 -3.68
C ILE A 103 -7.90 -10.82 -4.68
N ALA A 104 -8.01 -11.46 -5.83
CA ALA A 104 -9.00 -11.13 -6.85
C ALA A 104 -10.43 -11.28 -6.33
N ALA A 105 -10.73 -12.38 -5.61
CA ALA A 105 -12.04 -12.61 -5.01
C ALA A 105 -12.38 -11.54 -3.94
N LEU A 106 -11.41 -11.15 -3.11
CA LEU A 106 -11.62 -10.10 -2.11
C LEU A 106 -11.78 -8.71 -2.75
N ARG A 107 -11.07 -8.41 -3.82
CA ARG A 107 -11.26 -7.15 -4.58
C ARG A 107 -12.66 -7.06 -5.16
N GLN A 108 -13.21 -8.13 -5.71
CA GLN A 108 -14.60 -8.16 -6.17
C GLN A 108 -15.60 -7.90 -5.02
N GLN A 109 -15.34 -8.46 -3.82
CA GLN A 109 -16.16 -8.17 -2.66
C GLN A 109 -16.06 -6.70 -2.21
N LEU A 110 -14.87 -6.11 -2.28
CA LEU A 110 -14.65 -4.70 -1.96
C LEU A 110 -15.37 -3.77 -2.95
N ASP A 111 -15.34 -4.09 -4.24
CA ASP A 111 -16.05 -3.33 -5.26
C ASP A 111 -17.57 -3.42 -5.08
N ALA A 112 -18.09 -4.58 -4.69
CA ALA A 112 -19.50 -4.73 -4.33
C ALA A 112 -19.86 -3.91 -3.06
N GLY A 113 -19.01 -3.88 -2.04
CA GLY A 113 -19.19 -3.06 -0.85
C GLY A 113 -19.19 -1.57 -1.17
N ARG A 114 -18.30 -1.10 -2.05
CA ARG A 114 -18.33 0.29 -2.53
C ARG A 114 -19.63 0.66 -3.22
N GLN A 115 -20.18 -0.24 -4.02
CA GLN A 115 -21.51 -0.05 -4.63
C GLN A 115 -22.63 -0.01 -3.59
N GLU A 116 -22.53 -0.83 -2.53
CA GLU A 116 -23.45 -0.82 -1.40
C GLU A 116 -23.42 0.55 -0.68
N ILE A 117 -22.23 1.07 -0.40
CA ILE A 117 -22.05 2.40 0.21
C ILE A 117 -22.60 3.51 -0.71
N GLU A 118 -22.38 3.42 -2.00
CA GLU A 118 -22.91 4.40 -2.95
C GLU A 118 -24.43 4.33 -3.04
N ALA A 119 -25.03 3.14 -2.96
CA ALA A 119 -26.47 2.97 -2.89
C ALA A 119 -27.08 3.61 -1.63
N LEU A 120 -26.37 3.58 -0.49
CA LEU A 120 -26.80 4.25 0.75
C LEU A 120 -26.82 5.78 0.61
N ARG A 121 -26.11 6.37 -0.34
CA ARG A 121 -26.09 7.81 -0.61
C ARG A 121 -27.30 8.27 -1.44
N GLN A 122 -27.83 7.40 -2.29
CA GLN A 122 -28.88 7.72 -3.25
C GLN A 122 -30.14 8.37 -2.63
N PRO A 123 -30.66 7.90 -1.49
CA PRO A 123 -31.84 8.51 -0.86
C PRO A 123 -31.64 9.98 -0.48
N TYR A 124 -30.39 10.38 -0.23
CA TYR A 124 -30.03 11.73 0.24
C TYR A 124 -29.47 12.62 -0.88
N ALA A 125 -29.34 12.11 -2.10
CA ALA A 125 -28.67 12.80 -3.22
C ALA A 125 -29.34 14.14 -3.60
N SER A 126 -30.61 14.34 -3.31
CA SER A 126 -31.36 15.58 -3.55
C SER A 126 -31.42 16.54 -2.36
N ASP A 127 -30.89 16.14 -1.20
CA ASP A 127 -30.87 16.96 0.00
C ASP A 127 -29.76 18.02 -0.10
N PRO A 128 -30.09 19.33 -0.02
CA PRO A 128 -29.08 20.39 -0.13
C PRO A 128 -28.04 20.37 0.99
N GLU A 129 -28.42 19.95 2.19
CA GLU A 129 -27.49 19.85 3.31
C GLU A 129 -26.54 18.68 3.13
N PHE A 130 -27.03 17.54 2.68
CA PHE A 130 -26.21 16.39 2.31
C PHE A 130 -25.21 16.77 1.21
N GLN A 131 -25.67 17.42 0.14
CA GLN A 131 -24.82 17.85 -0.98
C GLN A 131 -23.71 18.81 -0.56
N LYS A 132 -24.01 19.72 0.37
CA LYS A 132 -23.05 20.67 0.93
C LYS A 132 -21.85 19.96 1.56
N TYR A 133 -22.09 18.93 2.37
CA TYR A 133 -21.03 18.17 3.00
C TYR A 133 -20.40 17.14 2.06
N GLU A 134 -21.16 16.58 1.14
CA GLU A 134 -20.63 15.67 0.12
C GLU A 134 -19.60 16.33 -0.80
N ALA A 135 -19.76 17.63 -1.08
CA ALA A 135 -18.79 18.41 -1.86
C ALA A 135 -17.40 18.50 -1.21
N TYR A 136 -17.28 18.25 0.09
CA TYR A 136 -16.00 18.21 0.82
C TYR A 136 -15.39 16.80 0.89
N ARG A 137 -16.10 15.77 0.42
CA ARG A 137 -15.57 14.40 0.42
C ARG A 137 -14.33 14.33 -0.45
N ASP A 138 -13.28 13.75 0.10
CA ASP A 138 -12.00 13.57 -0.55
C ASP A 138 -11.60 12.09 -0.44
N ASP A 139 -11.50 11.41 -1.57
CA ASP A 139 -11.07 10.01 -1.66
C ASP A 139 -9.53 9.88 -1.67
N GLY A 140 -8.81 10.97 -1.48
CA GLY A 140 -7.36 11.00 -1.38
C GLY A 140 -6.81 10.27 -0.15
N ILE A 141 -5.52 9.93 -0.20
CA ILE A 141 -4.83 9.28 0.91
C ILE A 141 -4.28 10.36 1.84
N ASP A 142 -4.77 10.40 3.10
CA ASP A 142 -4.21 11.26 4.13
C ASP A 142 -2.92 10.63 4.68
N LEU A 143 -1.78 11.11 4.19
CA LEU A 143 -0.45 10.61 4.56
C LEU A 143 -0.15 10.74 6.06
N ALA A 144 -0.76 11.71 6.75
CA ALA A 144 -0.52 11.94 8.16
C ALA A 144 -1.23 10.92 9.07
N ARG A 145 -2.20 10.20 8.54
CA ARG A 145 -3.01 9.21 9.28
C ARG A 145 -2.67 7.77 8.98
N LEU A 146 -1.77 7.53 8.02
CA LEU A 146 -1.36 6.18 7.67
C LEU A 146 -0.67 5.48 8.83
N GLU A 147 -1.06 4.24 9.08
CA GLU A 147 -0.35 3.35 9.97
C GLU A 147 1.04 3.00 9.40
N TYR A 148 1.96 2.55 10.26
CA TYR A 148 3.33 2.22 9.87
C TYR A 148 3.41 1.28 8.66
N ASN A 149 2.59 0.23 8.62
CA ASN A 149 2.59 -0.75 7.54
C ASN A 149 2.01 -0.19 6.23
N GLU A 150 1.00 0.68 6.32
CA GLU A 150 0.41 1.37 5.18
C GLU A 150 1.42 2.36 4.56
N MET A 151 2.06 3.17 5.39
CA MET A 151 3.12 4.09 4.98
C MET A 151 4.30 3.33 4.35
N ARG A 152 4.68 2.19 4.92
CA ARG A 152 5.77 1.36 4.38
C ARG A 152 5.47 0.86 2.97
N ARG A 153 4.21 0.49 2.69
CA ARG A 153 3.77 0.10 1.35
C ARG A 153 3.79 1.27 0.39
N LEU A 154 3.19 2.38 0.80
CA LEU A 154 3.13 3.57 -0.03
C LEU A 154 4.52 4.07 -0.42
N ARG A 155 5.54 3.87 0.42
CA ARG A 155 6.94 4.22 0.10
C ARG A 155 7.53 3.42 -1.04
N SER A 156 6.99 2.26 -1.40
CA SER A 156 7.42 1.55 -2.61
C SER A 156 6.94 2.22 -3.90
N ASP A 157 5.81 2.93 -3.80
CA ASP A 157 5.16 3.60 -4.93
C ASP A 157 5.52 5.09 -5.01
N MET A 158 6.13 5.64 -3.94
CA MET A 158 6.54 7.04 -3.84
C MET A 158 8.05 7.16 -3.85
N GLN A 159 8.58 7.98 -4.74
CA GLN A 159 10.02 8.29 -4.80
C GLN A 159 10.24 9.77 -4.49
N LEU A 160 11.26 10.06 -3.69
CA LEU A 160 11.70 11.41 -3.40
C LEU A 160 13.02 11.67 -4.14
N ILE A 161 13.01 12.63 -5.06
CA ILE A 161 14.22 13.07 -5.76
C ILE A 161 14.69 14.36 -5.08
N PHE A 162 15.87 14.32 -4.47
CA PHE A 162 16.46 15.49 -3.83
C PHE A 162 17.05 16.45 -4.86
N GLN A 163 17.03 17.74 -4.55
CA GLN A 163 17.60 18.79 -5.39
C GLN A 163 19.12 18.62 -5.58
N ASP A 164 19.82 18.13 -4.55
CA ASP A 164 21.24 17.74 -4.60
C ASP A 164 21.37 16.24 -4.30
N PRO A 165 21.40 15.40 -5.34
CA PRO A 165 21.48 13.96 -5.17
C PRO A 165 22.82 13.50 -4.58
N TYR A 166 23.91 14.23 -4.81
CA TYR A 166 25.24 13.82 -4.34
C TYR A 166 25.38 13.97 -2.82
N SER A 167 24.88 15.05 -2.24
CA SER A 167 24.93 15.26 -0.79
C SER A 167 23.99 14.32 -0.02
N SER A 168 22.98 13.76 -0.69
CA SER A 168 22.04 12.82 -0.10
C SER A 168 22.56 11.38 -0.01
N LEU A 169 23.62 11.05 -0.75
CA LEU A 169 24.21 9.72 -0.77
C LEU A 169 25.21 9.53 0.37
N ASN A 170 25.21 8.33 0.97
CA ASN A 170 26.21 7.97 1.96
C ASN A 170 27.55 7.68 1.27
N SER A 171 28.52 8.58 1.42
CA SER A 171 29.86 8.48 0.79
C SER A 171 30.70 7.28 1.26
N ARG A 172 30.27 6.57 2.31
CA ARG A 172 30.91 5.34 2.80
C ARG A 172 30.41 4.07 2.13
N MET A 173 29.37 4.17 1.31
CA MET A 173 28.75 3.05 0.61
C MET A 173 29.12 3.10 -0.86
N THR A 174 29.33 1.94 -1.47
CA THR A 174 29.42 1.82 -2.93
C THR A 174 28.05 2.01 -3.58
N VAL A 175 28.03 2.36 -4.86
CA VAL A 175 26.76 2.51 -5.64
C VAL A 175 25.94 1.22 -5.57
N GLY A 176 26.58 0.06 -5.76
CA GLY A 176 25.91 -1.23 -5.64
C GLY A 176 25.30 -1.50 -4.25
N GLN A 177 25.96 -1.04 -3.16
CA GLN A 177 25.40 -1.14 -1.82
C GLN A 177 24.18 -0.25 -1.63
N ILE A 178 24.20 0.97 -2.17
CA ILE A 178 23.08 1.92 -2.10
C ILE A 178 21.84 1.36 -2.84
N ILE A 179 22.06 0.84 -4.07
CA ILE A 179 21.00 0.21 -4.85
C ILE A 179 20.45 -1.02 -4.12
N GLY A 180 21.34 -1.90 -3.65
CA GLY A 180 20.97 -3.15 -2.96
C GLY A 180 20.26 -2.93 -1.63
N GLU A 181 20.55 -1.84 -0.90
CA GLU A 181 19.86 -1.51 0.35
C GLU A 181 18.35 -1.31 0.13
N GLY A 182 17.98 -0.58 -0.92
CA GLY A 182 16.58 -0.40 -1.31
C GLY A 182 15.89 -1.73 -1.65
N MET A 183 16.56 -2.58 -2.40
CA MET A 183 16.04 -3.90 -2.78
C MET A 183 15.78 -4.80 -1.57
N ILE A 184 16.66 -4.76 -0.56
CA ILE A 184 16.51 -5.53 0.69
C ILE A 184 15.41 -4.92 1.57
N ALA A 185 15.40 -3.59 1.71
CA ALA A 185 14.41 -2.89 2.54
C ALA A 185 12.98 -3.13 2.08
N HIS A 186 12.76 -3.18 0.77
CA HIS A 186 11.48 -3.49 0.15
C HIS A 186 11.21 -5.00 -0.03
N LYS A 187 12.13 -5.86 0.46
CA LYS A 187 12.00 -7.33 0.41
C LYS A 187 11.89 -7.91 -1.01
N TYR A 188 12.45 -7.26 -2.03
CA TYR A 188 12.52 -7.81 -3.38
C TYR A 188 13.53 -8.96 -3.48
N PHE A 189 14.60 -8.89 -2.70
CA PHE A 189 15.64 -9.91 -2.62
C PHE A 189 15.99 -10.25 -1.17
N ARG A 190 16.54 -11.44 -0.98
CA ARG A 190 17.13 -11.84 0.31
C ARG A 190 18.55 -11.27 0.42
N LYS A 191 19.00 -11.07 1.66
CA LYS A 191 20.38 -10.65 1.90
C LYS A 191 21.36 -11.69 1.34
N ASN A 192 22.39 -11.25 0.59
CA ASN A 192 23.38 -12.08 -0.08
C ASN A 192 22.83 -12.97 -1.22
N ASP A 193 21.77 -12.56 -1.86
CA ASP A 193 21.21 -13.21 -3.04
C ASP A 193 22.09 -12.90 -4.27
N ASP A 194 22.52 -13.94 -5.00
CA ASP A 194 23.34 -13.75 -6.20
C ASP A 194 22.56 -13.06 -7.33
N ARG A 195 21.26 -13.29 -7.43
CA ARG A 195 20.36 -12.56 -8.36
C ARG A 195 20.34 -11.07 -8.10
N MET A 196 20.44 -10.65 -6.83
CA MET A 196 20.49 -9.24 -6.47
C MET A 196 21.74 -8.57 -7.08
N LYS A 197 22.86 -9.27 -7.16
CA LYS A 197 24.08 -8.75 -7.80
C LYS A 197 23.89 -8.56 -9.30
N GLU A 198 23.30 -9.57 -9.97
CA GLU A 198 22.96 -9.49 -11.40
C GLU A 198 22.01 -8.32 -11.67
N GLU A 199 20.99 -8.15 -10.83
CA GLU A 199 20.02 -7.07 -10.97
C GLU A 199 20.64 -5.69 -10.70
N ILE A 200 21.53 -5.56 -9.73
CA ILE A 200 22.30 -4.32 -9.48
C ILE A 200 23.11 -3.95 -10.72
N ILE A 201 23.82 -4.92 -11.32
CA ILE A 201 24.63 -4.69 -12.53
C ILE A 201 23.72 -4.25 -13.68
N ARG A 202 22.60 -4.94 -13.90
CA ARG A 202 21.61 -4.60 -14.93
C ARG A 202 21.10 -3.16 -14.78
N VAL A 203 20.69 -2.77 -13.56
CA VAL A 203 20.21 -1.41 -13.29
C VAL A 203 21.30 -0.37 -13.49
N MET A 204 22.55 -0.66 -13.11
CA MET A 204 23.68 0.24 -13.35
C MET A 204 23.93 0.45 -14.85
N GLU A 205 23.92 -0.62 -15.63
CA GLU A 205 24.08 -0.56 -17.09
C GLU A 205 22.95 0.24 -17.77
N GLU A 206 21.68 0.04 -17.34
CA GLU A 206 20.55 0.82 -17.85
C GLU A 206 20.67 2.32 -17.53
N CYS A 207 21.31 2.66 -16.42
CA CYS A 207 21.60 4.04 -16.05
C CYS A 207 22.90 4.59 -16.70
N GLY A 208 23.58 3.81 -17.54
CA GLY A 208 24.83 4.20 -18.19
C GLY A 208 26.04 4.22 -17.25
N LEU A 209 25.97 3.54 -16.11
CA LEU A 209 27.08 3.35 -15.18
C LEU A 209 27.82 2.05 -15.52
N ALA A 210 29.15 2.12 -15.56
CA ALA A 210 29.96 0.91 -15.66
C ALA A 210 29.94 0.17 -14.32
N PRO A 211 29.76 -1.17 -14.32
CA PRO A 211 29.74 -1.98 -13.10
C PRO A 211 31.12 -2.07 -12.42
#